data_120395dc30ebecdf1548811e7f7ce04c
#
_entry.id   120395dc30ebecdf1548811e7f7ce04c
#
_cell.length_a   1.000
_cell.length_b   1.000
_cell.length_c   1.000
_cell.angle_alpha   90.00
_cell.angle_beta   90.00
_cell.angle_gamma   90.00
#
_symmetry.space_group_name_H-M   'P 1'
#
loop_
_entity.id
_entity.type
_entity.pdbx_description
1 polymer ?
#
loop_
_entity_poly.entity_id
_entity_poly.type
_entity_poly.pdbx_seq_one_letter_code
_entity_poly.pdbx_strand_id
1 'polypeptide(L)'
;MSTSALPTRRHSVIRDTLALTMDTALGEIVGADIEILDGEIVGIGSGLEAPGADVIDGSNTITLPGFVDSHWHVWGTLLRGVVGDGPDHGWFATKGRLGGHFTSKDFATGVRLGMAEGISAGVTTVHDWSHNIMCYEDAEANVAVHRELGTR
;
A
#
# COMPACT_ATOMS: atom_id res chain seq x y z
N MET A 1 -7.91 -31.29 1.46
CA MET A 1 -6.77 -30.35 1.49
C MET A 1 -6.44 -30.01 0.05
N SER A 2 -6.89 -28.87 -0.44
CA SER A 2 -6.57 -28.41 -1.80
C SER A 2 -5.17 -27.82 -1.77
N THR A 3 -4.22 -28.45 -2.42
CA THR A 3 -2.92 -27.86 -2.71
C THR A 3 -3.14 -26.74 -3.71
N SER A 4 -3.23 -25.50 -3.21
CA SER A 4 -3.14 -24.34 -4.07
C SER A 4 -1.82 -24.43 -4.83
N ALA A 5 -1.91 -24.60 -6.14
CA ALA A 5 -0.75 -24.49 -7.01
C ALA A 5 -0.14 -23.10 -6.77
N LEU A 6 1.18 -23.07 -6.54
CA LEU A 6 1.92 -21.81 -6.50
C LEU A 6 1.60 -21.04 -7.80
N PRO A 7 1.37 -19.73 -7.71
CA PRO A 7 1.08 -18.94 -8.90
C PRO A 7 2.20 -19.15 -9.92
N THR A 8 1.80 -19.37 -11.15
CA THR A 8 2.70 -19.34 -12.30
C THR A 8 3.53 -18.07 -12.25
N ARG A 9 4.81 -18.18 -12.53
CA ARG A 9 5.78 -17.09 -12.59
C ARG A 9 5.15 -15.86 -13.26
N ARG A 10 5.07 -14.75 -12.51
CA ARG A 10 4.48 -13.52 -13.03
C ARG A 10 5.57 -12.70 -13.69
N HIS A 11 5.47 -12.55 -15.01
CA HIS A 11 6.40 -11.75 -15.79
C HIS A 11 5.61 -10.69 -16.54
N SER A 12 5.89 -9.43 -16.31
CA SER A 12 5.23 -8.31 -16.96
C SER A 12 6.23 -7.23 -17.36
N VAL A 13 5.87 -6.43 -18.36
CA VAL A 13 6.65 -5.28 -18.77
C VAL A 13 5.71 -4.10 -19.03
N ILE A 14 6.01 -2.96 -18.40
CA ILE A 14 5.37 -1.68 -18.72
C ILE A 14 6.17 -1.07 -19.86
N ARG A 15 5.50 -0.67 -20.95
CA ARG A 15 6.14 -0.12 -22.16
C ARG A 15 5.88 1.36 -22.32
N ASP A 16 6.92 2.08 -22.79
CA ASP A 16 6.81 3.45 -23.30
C ASP A 16 6.26 4.46 -22.27
N THR A 17 6.65 4.35 -21.01
CA THR A 17 6.24 5.27 -19.95
C THR A 17 7.27 6.39 -19.71
N LEU A 18 6.83 7.49 -19.07
CA LEU A 18 7.77 8.39 -18.39
C LEU A 18 8.11 7.79 -17.02
N ALA A 19 9.29 7.21 -16.86
CA ALA A 19 9.71 6.67 -15.57
C ALA A 19 10.38 7.76 -14.71
N LEU A 20 9.78 8.06 -13.57
CA LEU A 20 10.37 8.87 -12.50
C LEU A 20 10.98 7.91 -11.47
N THR A 21 12.24 7.54 -11.67
CA THR A 21 12.84 6.43 -10.92
C THR A 21 13.10 6.73 -9.46
N MET A 22 13.18 8.00 -9.07
CA MET A 22 13.63 8.48 -7.77
C MET A 22 15.06 8.03 -7.42
N ASP A 23 15.79 7.44 -8.37
CA ASP A 23 17.18 7.09 -8.26
C ASP A 23 18.05 8.19 -8.91
N THR A 24 19.04 8.72 -8.19
CA THR A 24 19.88 9.82 -8.68
C THR A 24 20.79 9.45 -9.84
N ALA A 25 21.09 8.17 -10.02
CA ALA A 25 21.91 7.68 -11.11
C ALA A 25 21.09 7.40 -12.38
N LEU A 26 19.85 6.94 -12.23
CA LEU A 26 18.95 6.66 -13.35
C LEU A 26 18.18 7.90 -13.81
N GLY A 27 17.79 8.76 -12.87
CA GLY A 27 17.04 9.98 -13.16
C GLY A 27 15.64 9.71 -13.73
N GLU A 28 15.22 10.57 -14.66
CA GLU A 28 13.98 10.46 -15.41
C GLU A 28 14.25 9.85 -16.78
N ILE A 29 13.44 8.88 -17.19
CA ILE A 29 13.60 8.18 -18.47
C ILE A 29 12.30 8.30 -19.27
N VAL A 30 12.36 9.01 -20.39
CA VAL A 30 11.22 9.12 -21.33
C VAL A 30 11.21 7.91 -22.25
N GLY A 31 10.03 7.32 -22.48
CA GLY A 31 9.88 6.12 -23.29
C GLY A 31 10.55 4.90 -22.64
N ALA A 32 10.46 4.84 -21.32
CA ALA A 32 11.02 3.74 -20.55
C ALA A 32 10.18 2.48 -20.63
N ASP A 33 10.87 1.34 -20.67
CA ASP A 33 10.30 0.03 -20.36
C ASP A 33 10.72 -0.36 -18.94
N ILE A 34 9.80 -0.96 -18.19
CA ILE A 34 10.05 -1.48 -16.84
C ILE A 34 9.66 -2.94 -16.82
N GLU A 35 10.64 -3.82 -16.68
CA GLU A 35 10.43 -5.25 -16.61
C GLU A 35 10.30 -5.71 -15.17
N ILE A 36 9.24 -6.46 -14.87
CA ILE A 36 8.89 -6.95 -13.54
C ILE A 36 8.77 -8.49 -13.60
N LEU A 37 9.56 -9.16 -12.77
CA LEU A 37 9.58 -10.61 -12.69
C LEU A 37 9.38 -11.05 -11.24
N ASP A 38 8.32 -11.82 -10.99
CA ASP A 38 7.97 -12.34 -9.65
C ASP A 38 7.87 -11.24 -8.57
N GLY A 39 7.44 -10.03 -8.95
CA GLY A 39 7.28 -8.89 -8.06
C GLY A 39 8.53 -8.03 -7.88
N GLU A 40 9.61 -8.33 -8.57
CA GLU A 40 10.86 -7.55 -8.55
C GLU A 40 11.08 -6.85 -9.89
N ILE A 41 11.55 -5.60 -9.86
CA ILE A 41 11.99 -4.89 -11.05
C ILE A 41 13.36 -5.44 -11.46
N VAL A 42 13.41 -6.08 -12.61
CA VAL A 42 14.64 -6.72 -13.13
C VAL A 42 15.29 -5.93 -14.26
N GLY A 43 14.58 -4.96 -14.83
CA GLY A 43 15.10 -4.09 -15.88
C GLY A 43 14.37 -2.75 -15.93
N ILE A 44 15.12 -1.66 -16.16
CA ILE A 44 14.58 -0.33 -16.47
C ILE A 44 15.44 0.24 -17.62
N GLY A 45 14.79 0.70 -18.67
CA GLY A 45 15.49 1.29 -19.83
C GLY A 45 14.55 1.39 -21.01
N SER A 46 15.05 1.69 -22.19
CA SER A 46 14.24 1.74 -23.41
C SER A 46 14.53 0.51 -24.27
N GLY A 47 13.49 -0.07 -24.87
CA GLY A 47 13.60 -1.19 -25.79
C GLY A 47 14.04 -2.50 -25.13
N LEU A 48 13.63 -2.77 -23.90
CA LEU A 48 13.96 -4.01 -23.20
C LEU A 48 13.36 -5.23 -23.92
N GLU A 49 14.17 -6.26 -24.09
CA GLU A 49 13.67 -7.55 -24.55
C GLU A 49 13.08 -8.33 -23.35
N ALA A 50 11.77 -8.49 -23.32
CA ALA A 50 11.06 -9.23 -22.27
C ALA A 50 10.18 -10.32 -22.90
N PRO A 51 10.78 -11.38 -23.45
CA PRO A 51 10.02 -12.41 -24.18
C PRO A 51 9.09 -13.17 -23.22
N GLY A 52 7.83 -13.25 -23.62
CA GLY A 52 6.80 -13.95 -22.84
C GLY A 52 6.24 -13.15 -21.66
N ALA A 53 6.62 -11.88 -21.49
CA ALA A 53 6.03 -11.01 -20.51
C ALA A 53 4.64 -10.52 -20.93
N ASP A 54 3.73 -10.36 -19.98
CA ASP A 54 2.48 -9.64 -20.17
C ASP A 54 2.78 -8.15 -20.36
N VAL A 55 2.35 -7.58 -21.48
CA VAL A 55 2.63 -6.18 -21.82
C VAL A 55 1.58 -5.25 -21.24
N ILE A 56 2.02 -4.26 -20.51
CA ILE A 56 1.22 -3.14 -20.02
C ILE A 56 1.59 -1.92 -20.85
N ASP A 57 0.62 -1.34 -21.55
CA ASP A 57 0.82 -0.09 -22.28
C ASP A 57 0.96 1.08 -21.30
N GLY A 58 2.16 1.64 -21.23
CA GLY A 58 2.51 2.79 -20.42
C GLY A 58 2.53 4.11 -21.19
N SER A 59 2.18 4.11 -22.48
CA SER A 59 2.17 5.33 -23.28
C SER A 59 1.26 6.39 -22.67
N ASN A 60 1.76 7.62 -22.60
CA ASN A 60 1.10 8.76 -21.93
C ASN A 60 0.87 8.58 -20.42
N THR A 61 1.59 7.69 -19.77
CA THR A 61 1.58 7.53 -18.31
C THR A 61 2.89 7.98 -17.68
N ILE A 62 2.82 8.24 -16.36
CA ILE A 62 4.00 8.43 -15.51
C ILE A 62 4.07 7.23 -14.58
N THR A 63 5.20 6.53 -14.60
CA THR A 63 5.46 5.43 -13.66
C THR A 63 6.50 5.89 -12.63
N LEU A 64 6.19 5.69 -11.36
CA LEU A 64 7.04 6.03 -10.22
C LEU A 64 6.97 4.93 -9.16
N PRO A 65 7.95 4.86 -8.25
CA PRO A 65 7.88 3.94 -7.12
C PRO A 65 6.62 4.16 -6.30
N GLY A 66 6.06 3.08 -5.75
CA GLY A 66 4.91 3.18 -4.86
C GLY A 66 5.21 4.07 -3.66
N PHE A 67 4.20 4.79 -3.20
CA PHE A 67 4.34 5.74 -2.09
C PHE A 67 4.63 5.01 -0.78
N VAL A 68 5.47 5.66 0.04
CA VAL A 68 5.78 5.24 1.41
C VAL A 68 5.10 6.20 2.36
N ASP A 69 4.11 5.72 3.10
CA ASP A 69 3.51 6.49 4.20
C ASP A 69 4.30 6.18 5.49
N SER A 70 5.04 7.17 5.96
CA SER A 70 5.93 7.01 7.11
C SER A 70 5.26 7.27 8.45
N HIS A 71 4.00 7.68 8.49
CA HIS A 71 3.29 7.98 9.74
C HIS A 71 1.77 7.98 9.55
N TRP A 72 1.14 6.82 9.63
CA TRP A 72 -0.30 6.70 9.52
C TRP A 72 -0.91 5.96 10.72
N HIS A 73 -1.98 6.48 11.28
CA HIS A 73 -2.79 5.83 12.30
C HIS A 73 -3.93 5.05 11.64
N VAL A 74 -3.61 3.95 10.96
CA VAL A 74 -4.54 3.26 10.06
C VAL A 74 -5.79 2.75 10.79
N TRP A 75 -5.65 2.29 12.04
CA TRP A 75 -6.78 1.85 12.86
C TRP A 75 -7.87 2.93 13.00
N GLY A 76 -7.46 4.21 12.99
CA GLY A 76 -8.34 5.36 13.15
C GLY A 76 -9.24 5.67 11.94
N THR A 77 -9.12 4.90 10.85
CA THR A 77 -9.92 5.13 9.63
C THR A 77 -11.43 5.10 9.89
N LEU A 78 -11.90 4.28 10.84
CA LEU A 78 -13.30 4.26 11.25
C LEU A 78 -13.79 5.54 11.94
N LEU A 79 -12.87 6.40 12.39
CA LEU A 79 -13.19 7.69 12.99
C LEU A 79 -13.28 8.82 11.96
N ARG A 80 -13.09 8.52 10.68
CA ARG A 80 -13.19 9.51 9.60
C ARG A 80 -14.59 10.12 9.57
N GLY A 81 -14.65 11.45 9.48
CA GLY A 81 -15.90 12.21 9.50
C GLY A 81 -16.55 12.36 10.89
N VAL A 82 -16.00 11.73 11.92
CA VAL A 82 -16.43 11.90 13.33
C VAL A 82 -15.59 12.97 14.04
N VAL A 83 -14.36 13.16 13.57
CA VAL A 83 -13.45 14.18 14.10
C VAL A 83 -13.77 15.54 13.48
N GLY A 84 -13.89 16.57 14.31
CA GLY A 84 -14.13 17.97 13.89
C GLY A 84 -13.03 18.90 14.42
N ASP A 85 -13.18 20.19 14.15
CA ASP A 85 -12.17 21.21 14.50
C ASP A 85 -12.33 21.79 15.90
N GLY A 86 -13.45 21.53 16.56
CA GLY A 86 -13.72 22.06 17.91
C GLY A 86 -12.98 21.31 19.02
N PRO A 87 -12.77 21.95 20.18
CA PRO A 87 -12.05 21.32 21.30
C PRO A 87 -12.71 20.03 21.80
N ASP A 88 -14.05 19.95 21.72
CA ASP A 88 -14.81 18.78 22.17
C ASP A 88 -14.98 17.70 21.09
N HIS A 89 -14.63 18.03 19.83
CA HIS A 89 -14.77 17.17 18.66
C HIS A 89 -13.46 16.95 17.91
N GLY A 90 -12.35 17.51 18.40
CA GLY A 90 -11.02 17.28 17.85
C GLY A 90 -10.55 15.84 18.05
N TRP A 91 -9.43 15.52 17.41
CA TRP A 91 -8.86 14.16 17.43
C TRP A 91 -8.71 13.58 18.84
N PHE A 92 -8.07 14.31 19.76
CA PHE A 92 -7.81 13.78 21.10
C PHE A 92 -9.08 13.54 21.91
N ALA A 93 -10.06 14.45 21.83
CA ALA A 93 -11.34 14.29 22.51
C ALA A 93 -12.14 13.12 21.93
N THR A 94 -12.19 12.98 20.63
CA THR A 94 -12.90 11.89 19.93
C THR A 94 -12.20 10.56 20.19
N LYS A 95 -10.88 10.50 20.07
CA LYS A 95 -10.08 9.31 20.35
C LYS A 95 -10.23 8.87 21.81
N GLY A 96 -10.21 9.82 22.75
CA GLY A 96 -10.38 9.54 24.19
C GLY A 96 -11.74 8.94 24.52
N ARG A 97 -12.81 9.37 23.82
CA ARG A 97 -14.16 8.83 24.02
C ARG A 97 -14.39 7.47 23.35
N LEU A 98 -13.87 7.28 22.13
CA LEU A 98 -14.20 6.13 21.30
C LEU A 98 -13.11 5.05 21.28
N GLY A 99 -11.84 5.44 21.41
CA GLY A 99 -10.72 4.50 21.25
C GLY A 99 -10.75 3.33 22.24
N GLY A 100 -11.21 3.54 23.46
CA GLY A 100 -11.34 2.48 24.46
C GLY A 100 -12.49 1.48 24.21
N HIS A 101 -13.35 1.75 23.23
CA HIS A 101 -14.45 0.85 22.84
C HIS A 101 -14.10 0.00 21.61
N PHE A 102 -12.94 0.23 20.99
CA PHE A 102 -12.50 -0.57 19.87
C PHE A 102 -12.23 -2.01 20.29
N THR A 103 -12.77 -2.93 19.53
CA THR A 103 -12.47 -4.36 19.62
C THR A 103 -11.44 -4.75 18.58
N SER A 104 -10.83 -5.92 18.71
CA SER A 104 -9.90 -6.47 17.71
C SER A 104 -10.53 -6.55 16.31
N LYS A 105 -11.85 -6.75 16.23
CA LYS A 105 -12.60 -6.71 14.96
C LYS A 105 -12.66 -5.30 14.38
N ASP A 106 -12.79 -4.28 15.21
CA ASP A 106 -12.81 -2.89 14.75
C ASP A 106 -11.44 -2.48 14.25
N PHE A 107 -10.36 -2.92 14.93
CA PHE A 107 -8.98 -2.76 14.41
C PHE A 107 -8.84 -3.37 13.02
N ALA A 108 -9.20 -4.65 12.84
CA ALA A 108 -9.13 -5.31 11.55
C ALA A 108 -9.94 -4.58 10.47
N THR A 109 -11.14 -4.09 10.82
CA THR A 109 -12.01 -3.37 9.89
C THR A 109 -11.41 -2.00 9.50
N GLY A 110 -10.92 -1.24 10.49
CA GLY A 110 -10.30 0.06 10.27
C GLY A 110 -9.05 -0.03 9.40
N VAL A 111 -8.19 -0.99 9.70
CA VAL A 111 -6.96 -1.24 8.93
C VAL A 111 -7.30 -1.69 7.51
N ARG A 112 -8.26 -2.60 7.34
CA ARG A 112 -8.68 -3.07 6.01
C ARG A 112 -9.21 -1.93 5.14
N LEU A 113 -10.06 -1.08 5.70
CA LEU A 113 -10.60 0.07 4.98
C LEU A 113 -9.50 1.08 4.63
N GLY A 114 -8.68 1.46 5.61
CA GLY A 114 -7.60 2.43 5.37
C GLY A 114 -6.59 1.93 4.35
N MET A 115 -6.14 0.69 4.48
CA MET A 115 -5.17 0.12 3.55
C MET A 115 -5.74 -0.11 2.15
N ALA A 116 -7.03 -0.49 2.02
CA ALA A 116 -7.66 -0.59 0.71
C ALA A 116 -7.65 0.76 -0.03
N GLU A 117 -7.94 1.85 0.68
CA GLU A 117 -7.83 3.21 0.12
C GLU A 117 -6.38 3.59 -0.18
N GLY A 118 -5.45 3.31 0.75
CA GLY A 118 -4.03 3.58 0.56
C GLY A 118 -3.46 2.88 -0.67
N ILE A 119 -3.73 1.59 -0.83
CA ILE A 119 -3.32 0.81 -2.00
C ILE A 119 -3.91 1.41 -3.27
N SER A 120 -5.20 1.76 -3.26
CA SER A 120 -5.87 2.40 -4.40
C SER A 120 -5.26 3.78 -4.74
N ALA A 121 -4.67 4.46 -3.75
CA ALA A 121 -3.96 5.72 -3.92
C ALA A 121 -2.46 5.56 -4.25
N GLY A 122 -1.96 4.33 -4.39
CA GLY A 122 -0.56 4.03 -4.73
C GLY A 122 0.38 3.88 -3.53
N VAL A 123 -0.13 3.82 -2.30
CA VAL A 123 0.68 3.51 -1.12
C VAL A 123 1.03 2.02 -1.12
N THR A 124 2.31 1.69 -1.12
CA THR A 124 2.81 0.30 -1.13
C THR A 124 3.52 -0.08 0.16
N THR A 125 3.95 0.91 0.93
CA THR A 125 4.66 0.72 2.20
C THR A 125 4.07 1.68 3.23
N VAL A 126 3.81 1.19 4.44
CA VAL A 126 3.21 1.99 5.50
C VAL A 126 3.90 1.75 6.84
N HIS A 127 4.16 2.83 7.56
CA HIS A 127 4.48 2.77 8.98
C HIS A 127 3.19 3.00 9.77
N ASP A 128 2.50 1.91 10.12
CA ASP A 128 1.26 1.98 10.88
C ASP A 128 1.52 2.27 12.36
N TRP A 129 1.17 3.47 12.78
CA TRP A 129 1.22 3.92 14.17
C TRP A 129 -0.02 3.46 14.94
N SER A 130 -0.04 2.20 15.31
CA SER A 130 -1.18 1.55 15.99
C SER A 130 -1.18 1.81 17.50
N HIS A 131 -1.09 3.07 17.90
CA HIS A 131 -0.94 3.50 19.31
C HIS A 131 -2.17 3.24 20.20
N ASN A 132 -3.28 2.73 19.65
CA ASN A 132 -4.49 2.38 20.41
C ASN A 132 -4.59 0.88 20.70
N ILE A 133 -3.58 0.09 20.37
CA ILE A 133 -3.51 -1.34 20.71
C ILE A 133 -3.42 -1.50 22.23
N MET A 134 -4.33 -2.25 22.81
CA MET A 134 -4.44 -2.47 24.25
C MET A 134 -4.09 -3.90 24.66
N CYS A 135 -4.13 -4.86 23.74
CA CYS A 135 -3.85 -6.27 23.98
C CYS A 135 -3.22 -6.94 22.75
N TYR A 136 -2.77 -8.17 22.94
CA TYR A 136 -2.13 -8.94 21.88
C TYR A 136 -3.06 -9.22 20.70
N GLU A 137 -4.33 -9.52 20.99
CA GLU A 137 -5.36 -9.83 19.99
C GLU A 137 -5.60 -8.65 19.04
N ASP A 138 -5.52 -7.41 19.55
CA ASP A 138 -5.64 -6.20 18.73
C ASP A 138 -4.46 -6.09 17.76
N ALA A 139 -3.24 -6.33 18.26
CA ALA A 139 -2.04 -6.32 17.44
C ALA A 139 -2.07 -7.41 16.37
N GLU A 140 -2.49 -8.63 16.74
CA GLU A 140 -2.60 -9.75 15.82
C GLU A 140 -3.63 -9.47 14.72
N ALA A 141 -4.80 -8.92 15.08
CA ALA A 141 -5.84 -8.54 14.14
C ALA A 141 -5.37 -7.48 13.13
N ASN A 142 -4.62 -6.49 13.60
CA ASN A 142 -4.02 -5.46 12.76
C ASN A 142 -3.02 -6.08 11.76
N VAL A 143 -2.02 -6.81 12.25
CA VAL A 143 -0.98 -7.43 11.42
C VAL A 143 -1.56 -8.45 10.44
N ALA A 144 -2.59 -9.20 10.83
CA ALA A 144 -3.25 -10.16 9.96
C ALA A 144 -3.83 -9.49 8.71
N VAL A 145 -4.41 -8.30 8.85
CA VAL A 145 -4.96 -7.54 7.70
C VAL A 145 -3.85 -7.04 6.78
N HIS A 146 -2.74 -6.54 7.32
CA HIS A 146 -1.60 -6.15 6.49
C HIS A 146 -1.07 -7.32 5.67
N ARG A 147 -0.99 -8.52 6.26
CA ARG A 147 -0.60 -9.75 5.55
C ARG A 147 -1.61 -10.18 4.50
N GLU A 148 -2.92 -10.08 4.82
CA GLU A 148 -4.02 -10.39 3.89
C GLU A 148 -3.95 -9.51 2.64
N LEU A 149 -3.68 -8.22 2.80
CA LEU A 149 -3.63 -7.25 1.72
C LEU A 149 -2.28 -7.17 1.01
N GLY A 150 -1.26 -7.85 1.52
CA GLY A 150 0.09 -7.82 0.95
C GLY A 150 0.80 -6.48 1.09
N THR A 151 0.43 -5.68 2.08
CA THR A 151 1.10 -4.40 2.34
C THR A 151 2.44 -4.59 3.05
N ARG A 152 3.34 -3.69 2.79
CA ARG A 152 4.68 -3.69 3.37
C ARG A 152 4.80 -2.66 4.49
#